data_ed89af8e2a7d364985263f3f0ba8c815
#
_entry.id   ed89af8e2a7d364985263f3f0ba8c815
#
_cell.length_a   1.000
_cell.length_b   1.000
_cell.length_c   1.000
_cell.angle_alpha   90.00
_cell.angle_beta   90.00
_cell.angle_gamma   90.00
#
_symmetry.space_group_name_H-M   'P 1'
#
loop_
_entity.id
_entity.type
_entity.pdbx_description
1 polymer ?
#
loop_
_entity_poly.entity_id
_entity_poly.type
_entity_poly.pdbx_seq_one_letter_code
_entity_poly.pdbx_strand_id
1 'polypeptide(L)'
;MIIPHPERHFFFRENPELLDELIALGAWTQISVDSLIGKNGAEAENFALQLLSRGSIHTLATDAHNTKRRPNLSLGYAIVEQRAGISAADAIRSRMLTIVP
;
A
#
# COMPACT_ATOMS: atom_id res chain seq x y z
N MET A 1 9.20 0.34 11.84
CA MET A 1 9.53 1.29 10.76
C MET A 1 8.49 1.16 9.65
N ILE A 2 8.03 2.29 9.15
CA ILE A 2 7.09 2.32 8.03
C ILE A 2 7.80 2.90 6.81
N ILE A 3 7.69 2.20 5.68
CA ILE A 3 8.27 2.64 4.42
C ILE A 3 7.15 3.27 3.60
N PRO A 4 7.13 4.60 3.43
CA PRO A 4 6.05 5.26 2.70
C PRO A 4 6.23 5.14 1.19
N HIS A 5 5.15 4.79 0.50
CA HIS A 5 5.04 4.78 -0.96
C HIS A 5 6.19 4.06 -1.68
N PRO A 6 6.56 2.83 -1.28
CA PRO A 6 7.67 2.16 -1.97
C PRO A 6 7.40 1.94 -3.45
N GLU A 7 6.13 1.83 -3.84
CA GLU A 7 5.77 1.65 -5.24
C GLU A 7 6.09 2.87 -6.09
N ARG A 8 6.29 4.03 -5.46
CA ARG A 8 6.60 5.27 -6.17
C ARG A 8 8.10 5.56 -6.21
N HIS A 9 8.90 4.73 -5.56
CA HIS A 9 10.34 4.91 -5.53
C HIS A 9 10.98 4.04 -6.60
N PHE A 10 11.63 4.69 -7.54
CA PHE A 10 12.34 4.01 -8.60
C PHE A 10 13.29 2.94 -8.04
N PHE A 11 13.97 3.27 -6.96
CA PHE A 11 14.96 2.38 -6.37
C PHE A 11 14.35 1.03 -5.98
N PHE A 12 13.18 1.04 -5.34
CA PHE A 12 12.53 -0.22 -4.96
C PHE A 12 11.94 -0.96 -6.14
N ARG A 13 11.48 -0.23 -7.16
CA ARG A 13 10.96 -0.89 -8.36
C ARG A 13 12.08 -1.63 -9.09
N GLU A 14 13.30 -1.07 -9.07
CA GLU A 14 14.46 -1.71 -9.71
C GLU A 14 15.08 -2.79 -8.82
N ASN A 15 14.88 -2.72 -7.52
CA ASN A 15 15.48 -3.65 -6.55
C ASN A 15 14.44 -4.15 -5.58
N PRO A 16 13.42 -4.90 -6.05
CA PRO A 16 12.34 -5.35 -5.15
C PRO A 16 12.83 -6.25 -4.03
N GLU A 17 13.93 -6.96 -4.23
CA GLU A 17 14.50 -7.82 -3.20
C GLU A 17 14.97 -7.02 -1.98
N LEU A 18 15.35 -5.77 -2.17
CA LEU A 18 15.74 -4.92 -1.04
C LEU A 18 14.54 -4.60 -0.17
N LEU A 19 13.39 -4.36 -0.80
CA LEU A 19 12.16 -4.14 -0.05
C LEU A 19 11.79 -5.41 0.74
N ASP A 20 11.94 -6.57 0.13
CA ASP A 20 11.67 -7.84 0.81
C ASP A 20 12.56 -8.01 2.03
N GLU A 21 13.83 -7.61 1.94
CA GLU A 21 14.75 -7.69 3.06
C GLU A 21 14.29 -6.79 4.21
N LEU A 22 13.86 -5.58 3.90
CA LEU A 22 13.38 -4.64 4.92
C LEU A 22 12.11 -5.16 5.60
N ILE A 23 11.22 -5.75 4.83
CA ILE A 23 10.01 -6.37 5.38
C ILE A 23 10.37 -7.52 6.31
N ALA A 24 11.35 -8.33 5.91
CA ALA A 24 11.81 -9.44 6.75
C ALA A 24 12.39 -8.95 8.07
N LEU A 25 12.91 -7.74 8.11
CA LEU A 25 13.44 -7.13 9.32
C LEU A 25 12.36 -6.45 10.15
N GLY A 26 11.11 -6.52 9.75
CA GLY A 26 9.99 -5.99 10.52
C GLY A 26 9.43 -4.67 10.02
N ALA A 27 9.89 -4.17 8.88
CA ALA A 27 9.35 -2.95 8.31
C ALA A 27 7.96 -3.18 7.73
N TRP A 28 7.11 -2.17 7.83
CA TRP A 28 5.79 -2.18 7.20
C TRP A 28 5.82 -1.27 5.98
N THR A 29 5.17 -1.70 4.90
CA THR A 29 4.98 -0.86 3.73
C THR A 29 3.69 -0.06 3.88
N GLN A 30 3.70 1.14 3.32
CA GLN A 30 2.51 1.98 3.24
C GLN A 30 2.29 2.34 1.77
N ILE A 31 1.25 1.77 1.19
CA ILE A 31 0.98 1.92 -0.25
C ILE A 31 -0.09 2.98 -0.45
N SER A 32 0.14 3.86 -1.42
CA SER A 32 -0.84 4.88 -1.77
C SER A 32 -2.03 4.24 -2.49
N VAL A 33 -3.24 4.58 -2.06
CA VAL A 33 -4.44 4.14 -2.77
C VAL A 33 -4.43 4.66 -4.20
N ASP A 34 -3.92 5.87 -4.42
CA ASP A 34 -3.81 6.43 -5.76
C ASP A 34 -2.95 5.57 -6.68
N SER A 35 -1.94 4.90 -6.13
CA SER A 35 -1.13 3.98 -6.92
C SER A 35 -1.95 2.76 -7.35
N LEU A 36 -2.81 2.25 -6.46
CA LEU A 36 -3.63 1.08 -6.78
C LEU A 36 -4.66 1.36 -7.87
N ILE A 37 -5.05 2.60 -8.06
CA ILE A 37 -6.03 2.97 -9.08
C ILE A 37 -5.40 3.66 -10.29
N GLY A 38 -4.08 3.65 -10.37
CA GLY A 38 -3.35 4.11 -11.55
C GLY A 38 -3.07 5.60 -11.63
N LYS A 39 -3.41 6.37 -10.60
CA LYS A 39 -3.21 7.82 -10.63
C LYS A 39 -1.74 8.24 -10.55
N ASN A 40 -0.88 7.36 -10.08
CA ASN A 40 0.55 7.64 -9.97
C ASN A 40 1.34 7.02 -11.12
N GLY A 41 0.67 6.57 -12.17
CA GLY A 41 1.30 6.01 -13.34
C GLY A 41 1.28 4.49 -13.36
N ALA A 42 1.51 3.92 -14.55
CA ALA A 42 1.42 2.48 -14.74
C ALA A 42 2.49 1.72 -13.98
N GLU A 43 3.69 2.27 -13.89
CA GLU A 43 4.77 1.57 -13.20
C GLU A 43 4.49 1.44 -11.70
N ALA A 44 4.00 2.52 -11.08
CA ALA A 44 3.63 2.48 -9.67
C ALA A 44 2.45 1.52 -9.45
N GLU A 45 1.47 1.55 -10.34
CA GLU A 45 0.32 0.66 -10.24
C GLU A 45 0.74 -0.80 -10.34
N ASN A 46 1.56 -1.13 -11.32
CA ASN A 46 2.01 -2.51 -11.50
C ASN A 46 2.77 -3.00 -10.29
N PHE A 47 3.66 -2.19 -9.75
CA PHE A 47 4.43 -2.60 -8.58
C PHE A 47 3.54 -2.74 -7.34
N ALA A 48 2.59 -1.81 -7.16
CA ALA A 48 1.65 -1.89 -6.05
C ALA A 48 0.82 -3.18 -6.13
N LEU A 49 0.35 -3.54 -7.32
CA LEU A 49 -0.43 -4.76 -7.48
C LEU A 49 0.42 -6.02 -7.28
N GLN A 50 1.69 -5.98 -7.66
CA GLN A 50 2.61 -7.08 -7.36
C GLN A 50 2.81 -7.24 -5.86
N LEU A 51 2.98 -6.13 -5.14
CA LEU A 51 3.12 -6.17 -3.69
C LEU A 51 1.84 -6.71 -3.04
N LEU A 52 0.69 -6.33 -3.58
CA LEU A 52 -0.58 -6.82 -3.06
C LEU A 52 -0.69 -8.34 -3.22
N SER A 53 -0.34 -8.87 -4.39
CA SER A 53 -0.44 -10.31 -4.64
C SER A 53 0.52 -11.12 -3.78
N ARG A 54 1.63 -10.49 -3.33
CA ARG A 54 2.62 -11.15 -2.49
C ARG A 54 2.35 -10.99 -1.01
N GLY A 55 1.27 -10.29 -0.64
CA GLY A 55 0.97 -10.03 0.75
C GLY A 55 1.93 -9.03 1.39
N SER A 56 2.53 -8.16 0.60
CA SER A 56 3.54 -7.21 1.06
C SER A 56 3.01 -5.79 1.26
N ILE A 57 1.69 -5.61 1.28
CA ILE A 57 1.08 -4.34 1.64
C ILE A 57 0.61 -4.42 3.08
N HIS A 58 1.19 -3.58 3.93
CA HIS A 58 0.88 -3.61 5.36
C HIS A 58 -0.13 -2.53 5.75
N THR A 59 -0.01 -1.35 5.17
CA THR A 59 -0.91 -0.24 5.45
C THR A 59 -1.21 0.49 4.14
N LEU A 60 -2.29 1.28 4.15
CA LEU A 60 -2.67 2.11 3.01
C LEU A 60 -2.60 3.58 3.41
N ALA A 61 -2.37 4.43 2.44
CA ALA A 61 -2.38 5.87 2.65
C ALA A 61 -3.16 6.54 1.52
N THR A 62 -3.70 7.70 1.83
CA THR A 62 -4.32 8.54 0.82
C THR A 62 -3.45 9.77 0.63
N ASP A 63 -3.45 10.29 -0.59
CA ASP A 63 -2.73 11.53 -0.88
C ASP A 63 -3.69 12.73 -0.85
N ALA A 64 -4.86 12.56 -0.25
CA ALA A 64 -5.85 13.61 -0.17
C ALA A 64 -5.36 14.73 0.74
N HIS A 65 -5.20 15.90 0.19
CA HIS A 65 -4.82 17.08 0.95
C HIS A 65 -6.01 17.97 1.26
N ASN A 66 -7.15 17.65 0.70
CA ASN A 66 -8.37 18.43 0.87
C ASN A 66 -9.26 17.74 1.88
N THR A 67 -9.43 18.38 3.03
CA THR A 67 -10.22 17.81 4.12
C THR A 67 -11.71 17.75 3.82
N LYS A 68 -12.16 18.45 2.80
CA LYS A 68 -13.57 18.41 2.42
C LYS A 68 -13.93 17.14 1.65
N ARG A 69 -12.93 16.46 1.10
CA ARG A 69 -13.15 15.22 0.38
C ARG A 69 -12.83 14.04 1.27
N ARG A 70 -13.65 13.03 1.16
CA ARG A 70 -13.34 11.79 1.85
C ARG A 70 -12.12 11.15 1.18
N PRO A 71 -11.18 10.66 1.96
CA PRO A 71 -10.05 9.92 1.40
C PRO A 71 -10.55 8.69 0.63
N ASN A 72 -9.77 8.26 -0.36
CA ASN A 72 -10.11 7.08 -1.15
C ASN A 72 -9.83 5.76 -0.43
N LEU A 73 -9.81 5.79 0.89
CA LEU A 73 -9.43 4.63 1.68
C LEU A 73 -10.38 3.46 1.49
N SER A 74 -11.69 3.73 1.46
CA SER A 74 -12.66 2.65 1.26
C SER A 74 -12.49 2.00 -0.11
N LEU A 75 -12.13 2.78 -1.14
CA LEU A 75 -11.82 2.21 -2.44
C LEU A 75 -10.58 1.33 -2.37
N GLY A 76 -9.57 1.76 -1.62
CA GLY A 76 -8.38 0.96 -1.43
C GLY A 76 -8.69 -0.39 -0.78
N TYR A 77 -9.49 -0.39 0.27
CA TYR A 77 -9.90 -1.64 0.91
C TYR A 77 -10.71 -2.52 -0.04
N ALA A 78 -11.58 -1.91 -0.86
CA ALA A 78 -12.36 -2.70 -1.81
C ALA A 78 -11.46 -3.41 -2.83
N ILE A 79 -10.42 -2.73 -3.30
CA ILE A 79 -9.47 -3.33 -4.22
C ILE A 79 -8.72 -4.48 -3.55
N VAL A 80 -8.28 -4.28 -2.31
CA VAL A 80 -7.59 -5.33 -1.58
C VAL A 80 -8.50 -6.55 -1.39
N GLU A 81 -9.76 -6.33 -1.01
CA GLU A 81 -10.70 -7.43 -0.83
C GLU A 81 -10.91 -8.20 -2.13
N GLN A 82 -11.05 -7.48 -3.22
CA GLN A 82 -11.31 -8.10 -4.51
C GLN A 82 -10.13 -8.93 -5.01
N ARG A 83 -8.91 -8.42 -4.79
CA ARG A 83 -7.72 -9.05 -5.36
C ARG A 83 -7.01 -10.00 -4.40
N ALA A 84 -7.12 -9.78 -3.10
CA ALA A 84 -6.37 -10.55 -2.11
C ALA A 84 -7.24 -11.15 -1.02
N GLY A 85 -8.53 -10.82 -0.99
CA GLY A 85 -9.47 -11.42 -0.04
C GLY A 85 -9.74 -10.53 1.17
N ILE A 86 -10.83 -10.87 1.86
CA ILE A 86 -11.28 -10.12 3.03
C ILE A 86 -10.26 -10.17 4.15
N SER A 87 -9.59 -11.31 4.34
CA SER A 87 -8.58 -11.45 5.39
C SER A 87 -7.43 -10.46 5.22
N ALA A 88 -7.01 -10.23 3.96
CA ALA A 88 -5.94 -9.28 3.68
C ALA A 88 -6.37 -7.86 4.03
N ALA A 89 -7.60 -7.50 3.67
CA ALA A 89 -8.12 -6.17 3.98
C ALA A 89 -8.27 -5.97 5.49
N ASP A 90 -8.75 -6.99 6.19
CA ASP A 90 -8.91 -6.91 7.64
C ASP A 90 -7.56 -6.77 8.34
N ALA A 91 -6.53 -7.45 7.86
CA ALA A 91 -5.19 -7.33 8.41
C ALA A 91 -4.67 -5.90 8.26
N ILE A 92 -4.90 -5.29 7.09
CA ILE A 92 -4.50 -3.90 6.87
C ILE A 92 -5.28 -2.98 7.80
N ARG A 93 -6.59 -3.17 7.94
CA ARG A 93 -7.38 -2.34 8.86
C ARG A 93 -6.87 -2.43 10.28
N SER A 94 -6.53 -3.63 10.73
CA SER A 94 -6.01 -3.82 12.09
C SER A 94 -4.70 -3.07 12.29
N ARG A 95 -3.79 -3.12 11.30
CA ARG A 95 -2.53 -2.39 11.40
C ARG A 95 -2.76 -0.89 11.40
N MET A 96 -3.70 -0.42 10.60
CA MET A 96 -4.01 1.01 10.54
C MET A 96 -4.48 1.54 11.89
N LEU A 97 -5.19 0.73 12.65
CA LEU A 97 -5.66 1.13 13.98
C LEU A 97 -4.50 1.31 14.96
N THR A 98 -3.38 0.66 14.74
CA THR A 98 -2.24 0.78 15.64
C THR A 98 -1.37 1.99 15.38
N ILE A 99 -1.45 2.57 14.18
CA ILE A 99 -0.60 3.69 13.80
C ILE A 99 -1.35 5.02 13.77
N VAL A 100 -2.68 5.00 13.83
CA VAL A 100 -3.48 6.21 13.87
C VAL A 100 -3.67 6.60 15.32
N PRO A 101 -3.27 7.82 15.70
CA PRO A 101 -3.42 8.30 17.08
C PRO A 101 -4.87 8.38 17.53
#